data_cbb03ce5e2e2e0a25e49f223190e4ab6
#
_entry.id   cbb03ce5e2e2e0a25e49f223190e4ab6
#
_cell.length_a   1.000
_cell.length_b   1.000
_cell.length_c   1.000
_cell.angle_alpha   90.00
_cell.angle_beta   90.00
_cell.angle_gamma   90.00
#
_symmetry.space_group_name_H-M   'P 1'
#
loop_
_entity.id
_entity.type
_entity.pdbx_description
1 polymer ?
#
loop_
_entity_poly.entity_id
_entity_poly.type
_entity_poly.pdbx_seq_one_letter_code
_entity_poly.pdbx_strand_id
1 'polypeptide(L)'
;MSTQNLFQKEAIEKLKELSEKARTCMFVTELDQLPSNSRPMSLQECDDEGNLWFISSKESNKNMEIERDPRVQLYFMNNSDSEYLSVYGKAFIYDDKSTIEEKWSAFANAWFDGKDDPNVSILRIAPEDVYYWDTKAGKLVSL
;
A
#
# COMPACT_ATOMS: atom_id res chain seq x y z
N MET A 1 -22.29 -6.14 -16.61
CA MET A 1 -21.62 -5.59 -15.44
C MET A 1 -21.60 -4.07 -15.51
N SER A 2 -22.05 -3.40 -14.48
CA SER A 2 -22.01 -1.94 -14.45
C SER A 2 -20.69 -1.48 -13.84
N THR A 3 -20.14 -0.40 -14.38
CA THR A 3 -18.94 0.25 -13.83
C THR A 3 -19.37 1.51 -13.09
N GLN A 4 -18.91 1.66 -11.87
CA GLN A 4 -19.14 2.86 -11.07
C GLN A 4 -17.81 3.54 -10.81
N ASN A 5 -17.78 4.85 -10.96
CA ASN A 5 -16.63 5.66 -10.60
C ASN A 5 -16.95 6.35 -9.30
N LEU A 6 -16.09 6.13 -8.29
CA LEU A 6 -16.18 6.83 -7.03
C LEU A 6 -15.18 7.97 -7.03
N PHE A 7 -15.57 9.08 -6.43
CA PHE A 7 -14.73 10.29 -6.41
C PHE A 7 -14.55 10.78 -4.99
N GLN A 8 -13.38 11.40 -4.74
CA GLN A 8 -13.07 12.10 -3.51
C GLN A 8 -13.37 11.25 -2.27
N LYS A 9 -14.23 11.72 -1.37
CA LYS A 9 -14.49 11.09 -0.09
C LYS A 9 -14.95 9.64 -0.20
N GLU A 10 -15.88 9.36 -1.10
CA GLU A 10 -16.38 7.99 -1.28
C GLU A 10 -15.28 7.05 -1.80
N ALA A 11 -14.43 7.58 -2.68
CA ALA A 11 -13.31 6.81 -3.22
C ALA A 11 -12.31 6.48 -2.12
N ILE A 12 -11.98 7.43 -1.27
CA ILE A 12 -11.05 7.22 -0.15
C ILE A 12 -11.65 6.23 0.85
N GLU A 13 -12.93 6.36 1.18
CA GLU A 13 -13.60 5.42 2.09
C GLU A 13 -13.56 3.99 1.56
N LYS A 14 -13.78 3.81 0.26
CA LYS A 14 -13.74 2.48 -0.35
C LYS A 14 -12.32 1.92 -0.38
N LEU A 15 -11.35 2.75 -0.72
CA LEU A 15 -9.94 2.36 -0.68
C LEU A 15 -9.54 1.92 0.72
N LYS A 16 -9.90 2.69 1.73
CA LYS A 16 -9.62 2.37 3.13
C LYS A 16 -10.26 1.05 3.55
N GLU A 17 -11.54 0.88 3.25
CA GLU A 17 -12.28 -0.34 3.57
C GLU A 17 -11.59 -1.59 2.98
N LEU A 18 -11.33 -1.58 1.67
CA LEU A 18 -10.79 -2.74 0.99
C LEU A 18 -9.34 -3.02 1.35
N SER A 19 -8.50 -1.98 1.43
CA SER A 19 -7.09 -2.16 1.72
C SER A 19 -6.86 -2.63 3.17
N GLU A 20 -7.56 -2.06 4.14
CA GLU A 20 -7.41 -2.44 5.53
C GLU A 20 -8.00 -3.82 5.81
N LYS A 21 -9.06 -4.19 5.12
CA LYS A 21 -9.67 -5.50 5.25
C LYS A 21 -8.76 -6.61 4.69
N ALA A 22 -8.18 -6.38 3.51
CA ALA A 22 -7.24 -7.33 2.91
C ALA A 22 -5.91 -7.37 3.66
N ARG A 23 -5.43 -6.23 4.12
CA ARG A 23 -4.23 -6.01 4.89
C ARG A 23 -2.92 -6.32 4.16
N THR A 24 -2.80 -7.45 3.49
CA THR A 24 -1.58 -7.85 2.77
C THR A 24 -1.75 -7.61 1.27
N CYS A 25 -0.71 -7.06 0.65
CA CYS A 25 -0.70 -6.85 -0.79
C CYS A 25 0.58 -7.42 -1.41
N MET A 26 0.55 -7.65 -2.71
CA MET A 26 1.78 -7.79 -3.50
C MET A 26 2.21 -6.38 -3.89
N PHE A 27 3.40 -6.03 -3.48
CA PHE A 27 3.98 -4.69 -3.65
C PHE A 27 5.02 -4.76 -4.75
N VAL A 28 4.73 -4.11 -5.88
CA VAL A 28 5.54 -4.22 -7.11
C VAL A 28 6.32 -2.92 -7.35
N THR A 29 7.61 -3.05 -7.53
CA THR A 29 8.54 -1.96 -7.84
C THR A 29 9.16 -2.19 -9.22
N GLU A 30 9.98 -1.24 -9.68
CA GLU A 30 10.68 -1.34 -10.96
C GLU A 30 9.72 -1.61 -12.12
N LEU A 31 8.68 -0.78 -12.23
CA LEU A 31 7.64 -0.97 -13.25
C LEU A 31 8.14 -0.74 -14.67
N ASP A 32 9.31 -0.13 -14.83
CA ASP A 32 9.95 0.09 -16.13
C ASP A 32 10.72 -1.13 -16.63
N GLN A 33 10.76 -2.21 -15.85
CA GLN A 33 11.51 -3.41 -16.17
C GLN A 33 10.62 -4.65 -16.22
N LEU A 34 11.02 -5.63 -17.01
CA LEU A 34 10.37 -6.94 -17.11
C LEU A 34 11.42 -8.05 -16.96
N PRO A 35 11.25 -8.95 -15.98
CA PRO A 35 10.20 -8.93 -14.97
C PRO A 35 10.42 -7.83 -13.95
N SER A 36 9.32 -7.26 -13.46
CA SER A 36 9.35 -6.33 -12.34
C SER A 36 9.58 -7.09 -11.03
N ASN A 37 10.02 -6.40 -9.97
CA ASN A 37 10.22 -7.01 -8.67
C ASN A 37 8.97 -6.87 -7.81
N SER A 38 8.61 -7.92 -7.07
CA SER A 38 7.44 -7.90 -6.20
C SER A 38 7.71 -8.66 -4.91
N ARG A 39 6.96 -8.32 -3.87
CA ARG A 39 7.02 -8.99 -2.56
C ARG A 39 5.73 -8.70 -1.80
N PRO A 40 5.34 -9.61 -0.86
CA PRO A 40 4.21 -9.31 0.00
C PRO A 40 4.58 -8.23 1.02
N MET A 41 3.63 -7.35 1.31
CA MET A 41 3.77 -6.30 2.31
C MET A 41 2.47 -6.17 3.09
N SER A 42 2.58 -5.93 4.39
CA SER A 42 1.41 -5.72 5.26
C SER A 42 1.16 -4.23 5.45
N LEU A 43 -0.05 -3.81 5.11
CA LEU A 43 -0.49 -2.43 5.29
C LEU A 43 -0.61 -2.11 6.78
N GLN A 44 -0.11 -0.96 7.20
CA GLN A 44 -0.31 -0.46 8.56
C GLN A 44 -1.64 0.27 8.68
N GLU A 45 -1.86 1.22 7.78
CA GLU A 45 -3.12 1.96 7.74
C GLU A 45 -3.32 2.62 6.38
N CYS A 46 -4.56 2.92 6.05
CA CYS A 46 -4.93 3.88 5.01
C CYS A 46 -5.48 5.10 5.75
N ASP A 47 -4.86 6.27 5.55
CA ASP A 47 -5.29 7.48 6.27
C ASP A 47 -6.50 8.14 5.59
N ASP A 48 -7.00 9.22 6.20
CA ASP A 48 -8.19 9.89 5.73
C ASP A 48 -7.98 10.68 4.42
N GLU A 49 -6.73 10.83 4.00
CA GLU A 49 -6.37 11.43 2.72
C GLU A 49 -6.16 10.40 1.62
N GLY A 50 -6.28 9.11 1.97
CA GLY A 50 -6.11 8.02 1.01
C GLY A 50 -4.68 7.53 0.87
N ASN A 51 -3.75 7.96 1.71
CA ASN A 51 -2.39 7.46 1.67
C ASN A 51 -2.31 6.07 2.32
N LEU A 52 -1.51 5.21 1.72
CA LEU A 52 -1.27 3.85 2.24
C LEU A 52 0.10 3.84 2.93
N TRP A 53 0.13 3.37 4.18
CA TRP A 53 1.33 3.44 5.02
C TRP A 53 1.85 2.04 5.35
N PHE A 54 3.19 1.88 5.21
CA PHE A 54 3.89 0.62 5.45
C PHE A 54 5.14 0.87 6.29
N ILE A 55 5.57 -0.16 7.03
CA ILE A 55 6.87 -0.16 7.73
C ILE A 55 7.82 -1.03 6.90
N SER A 56 9.03 -0.54 6.66
CA SER A 56 10.00 -1.18 5.78
C SER A 56 11.40 -1.07 6.34
N SER A 57 12.28 -2.02 5.97
CA SER A 57 13.70 -1.91 6.29
C SER A 57 14.37 -0.93 5.33
N LYS A 58 15.20 -0.01 5.87
CA LYS A 58 16.01 0.91 5.07
C LYS A 58 16.92 0.19 4.09
N GLU A 59 17.40 -1.00 4.48
CA GLU A 59 18.37 -1.76 3.70
C GLU A 59 17.71 -2.70 2.70
N SER A 60 16.38 -2.71 2.59
CA SER A 60 15.70 -3.58 1.66
C SER A 60 15.97 -3.17 0.21
N ASN A 61 15.98 -4.16 -0.68
CA ASN A 61 16.08 -3.88 -2.12
C ASN A 61 14.92 -3.01 -2.58
N LYS A 62 13.75 -3.20 -1.99
CA LYS A 62 12.56 -2.41 -2.27
C LYS A 62 12.81 -0.91 -2.07
N ASN A 63 13.44 -0.53 -0.94
CA ASN A 63 13.72 0.88 -0.67
C ASN A 63 14.68 1.47 -1.70
N MET A 64 15.74 0.74 -2.09
CA MET A 64 16.65 1.19 -3.14
C MET A 64 15.95 1.33 -4.48
N GLU A 65 15.07 0.41 -4.80
CA GLU A 65 14.30 0.44 -6.04
C GLU A 65 13.34 1.64 -6.09
N ILE A 66 12.72 1.97 -4.95
CA ILE A 66 11.84 3.13 -4.83
C ILE A 66 12.63 4.44 -4.99
N GLU A 67 13.83 4.51 -4.42
CA GLU A 67 14.68 5.70 -4.58
C GLU A 67 15.05 5.93 -6.05
N ARG A 68 15.28 4.85 -6.79
CA ARG A 68 15.57 4.93 -8.22
C ARG A 68 14.33 5.29 -9.04
N ASP A 69 13.19 4.66 -8.75
CA ASP A 69 11.92 4.88 -9.43
C ASP A 69 10.79 4.76 -8.42
N PRO A 70 10.14 5.86 -8.05
CA PRO A 70 9.12 5.84 -6.99
C PRO A 70 7.80 5.23 -7.41
N ARG A 71 7.60 4.90 -8.68
CA ARG A 71 6.34 4.30 -9.13
C ARG A 71 6.18 2.89 -8.60
N VAL A 72 5.01 2.60 -8.06
CA VAL A 72 4.69 1.29 -7.48
C VAL A 72 3.30 0.84 -7.91
N GLN A 73 3.10 -0.48 -7.89
CA GLN A 73 1.80 -1.09 -8.14
C GLN A 73 1.51 -2.06 -7.01
N LEU A 74 0.36 -1.91 -6.37
CA LEU A 74 -0.04 -2.75 -5.26
C LEU A 74 -1.30 -3.53 -5.64
N TYR A 75 -1.32 -4.82 -5.28
CA TYR A 75 -2.49 -5.68 -5.48
C TYR A 75 -2.92 -6.26 -4.15
N PHE A 76 -4.10 -5.86 -3.69
CA PHE A 76 -4.73 -6.42 -2.49
C PHE A 76 -5.76 -7.44 -2.91
N MET A 77 -5.79 -8.56 -2.21
CA MET A 77 -6.74 -9.64 -2.51
C MET A 77 -7.39 -10.13 -1.23
N ASN A 78 -8.71 -10.13 -1.21
CA ASN A 78 -9.51 -10.72 -0.15
C ASN A 78 -10.39 -11.79 -0.77
N ASN A 79 -9.86 -13.00 -0.87
CA ASN A 79 -10.53 -14.10 -1.56
C ASN A 79 -11.80 -14.55 -0.86
N SER A 80 -11.85 -14.48 0.46
CA SER A 80 -13.03 -14.92 1.21
C SER A 80 -14.26 -14.07 0.90
N ASP A 81 -14.07 -12.78 0.60
CA ASP A 81 -15.15 -11.86 0.25
C ASP A 81 -15.20 -11.54 -1.24
N SER A 82 -14.31 -12.15 -2.02
CA SER A 82 -14.22 -11.92 -3.46
C SER A 82 -14.02 -10.44 -3.80
N GLU A 83 -13.15 -9.79 -3.05
CA GLU A 83 -12.83 -8.37 -3.23
C GLU A 83 -11.37 -8.22 -3.65
N TYR A 84 -11.13 -7.39 -4.64
CA TYR A 84 -9.79 -7.17 -5.19
C TYR A 84 -9.56 -5.68 -5.41
N LEU A 85 -8.31 -5.26 -5.23
CA LEU A 85 -7.95 -3.84 -5.31
C LEU A 85 -6.61 -3.71 -6.01
N SER A 86 -6.54 -2.85 -7.00
CA SER A 86 -5.32 -2.53 -7.74
C SER A 86 -5.01 -1.06 -7.54
N VAL A 87 -3.82 -0.75 -7.02
CA VAL A 87 -3.40 0.61 -6.71
C VAL A 87 -2.10 0.93 -7.44
N TYR A 88 -2.13 1.94 -8.30
CA TYR A 88 -0.92 2.51 -8.90
C TYR A 88 -0.67 3.87 -8.25
N GLY A 89 0.58 4.14 -7.90
CA GLY A 89 0.93 5.41 -7.30
C GLY A 89 2.41 5.59 -7.13
N LYS A 90 2.77 6.56 -6.30
CA LYS A 90 4.17 6.87 -5.99
C LYS A 90 4.45 6.63 -4.51
N ALA A 91 5.63 6.08 -4.24
CA ALA A 91 6.09 5.78 -2.91
C ALA A 91 7.06 6.85 -2.42
N PHE A 92 6.92 7.25 -1.16
CA PHE A 92 7.80 8.18 -0.47
C PHE A 92 8.37 7.50 0.76
N ILE A 93 9.66 7.67 1.01
CA ILE A 93 10.36 7.03 2.12
C ILE A 93 10.64 8.06 3.20
N TYR A 94 10.27 7.73 4.45
CA TYR A 94 10.52 8.57 5.62
C TYR A 94 11.39 7.82 6.61
N ASP A 95 12.44 8.46 7.12
CA ASP A 95 13.28 7.88 8.16
C ASP A 95 13.41 8.80 9.37
N ASP A 96 12.63 9.88 9.41
CA ASP A 96 12.61 10.79 10.54
C ASP A 96 11.89 10.19 11.74
N LYS A 97 12.38 10.48 12.92
CA LYS A 97 11.89 9.91 14.17
C LYS A 97 10.40 10.19 14.40
N SER A 98 9.96 11.40 14.06
CA SER A 98 8.59 11.82 14.25
C SER A 98 7.61 10.95 13.44
N THR A 99 7.89 10.73 12.17
CA THR A 99 7.05 9.90 11.30
C THR A 99 7.08 8.45 11.75
N ILE A 100 8.25 7.94 12.12
CA ILE A 100 8.39 6.57 12.59
C ILE A 100 7.56 6.36 13.86
N GLU A 101 7.62 7.27 14.83
CA GLU A 101 6.85 7.15 16.07
C GLU A 101 5.35 7.18 15.81
N GLU A 102 4.91 8.06 14.91
CA GLU A 102 3.50 8.20 14.57
C GLU A 102 2.94 6.94 13.89
N LYS A 103 3.73 6.31 13.00
CA LYS A 103 3.27 5.17 12.20
C LYS A 103 3.69 3.82 12.76
N TRP A 104 4.43 3.79 13.84
CA TRP A 104 4.90 2.54 14.44
C TRP A 104 3.76 1.68 14.95
N SER A 105 3.90 0.38 14.74
CA SER A 105 2.99 -0.63 15.27
C SER A 105 3.81 -1.70 16.00
N ALA A 106 3.33 -2.16 17.14
CA ALA A 106 3.98 -3.24 17.88
C ALA A 106 4.12 -4.53 17.06
N PHE A 107 3.30 -4.69 16.04
CA PHE A 107 3.38 -5.80 15.08
C PHE A 107 4.75 -5.84 14.40
N ALA A 108 5.36 -4.70 14.17
CA ALA A 108 6.67 -4.61 13.53
C ALA A 108 7.80 -5.14 14.40
N ASN A 109 7.58 -5.36 15.70
CA ASN A 109 8.60 -5.94 16.59
C ASN A 109 9.03 -7.34 16.16
N ALA A 110 8.27 -8.01 15.30
CA ALA A 110 8.66 -9.30 14.74
C ALA A 110 9.88 -9.17 13.80
N TRP A 111 10.12 -7.99 13.25
CA TRP A 111 11.19 -7.75 12.27
C TRP A 111 12.22 -6.71 12.71
N PHE A 112 11.90 -5.89 13.71
CA PHE A 112 12.74 -4.79 14.16
C PHE A 112 12.88 -4.81 15.68
N ASP A 113 13.98 -4.23 16.18
CA ASP A 113 14.24 -4.10 17.61
C ASP A 113 13.55 -2.87 18.22
N GLY A 114 12.30 -2.64 17.84
CA GLY A 114 11.52 -1.52 18.29
C GLY A 114 11.65 -0.31 17.36
N LYS A 115 10.90 0.75 17.68
CA LYS A 115 10.84 1.96 16.84
C LYS A 115 12.16 2.72 16.73
N ASP A 116 13.10 2.45 17.64
CA ASP A 116 14.41 3.09 17.63
C ASP A 116 15.46 2.28 16.84
N ASP A 117 15.07 1.16 16.24
CA ASP A 117 15.94 0.38 15.37
C ASP A 117 16.38 1.25 14.18
N PRO A 118 17.69 1.41 13.95
CA PRO A 118 18.17 2.30 12.88
C PRO A 118 17.78 1.83 11.48
N ASN A 119 17.32 0.60 11.32
CA ASN A 119 16.90 0.06 10.02
C ASN A 119 15.43 0.32 9.69
N VAL A 120 14.67 0.95 10.59
CA VAL A 120 13.27 1.26 10.35
C VAL A 120 13.11 2.43 9.39
N SER A 121 12.24 2.25 8.41
CA SER A 121 11.75 3.34 7.56
C SER A 121 10.24 3.19 7.41
N ILE A 122 9.60 4.27 7.02
CA ILE A 122 8.16 4.31 6.75
C ILE A 122 7.96 4.61 5.28
N LEU A 123 7.05 3.89 4.64
CA LEU A 123 6.67 4.15 3.26
C LEU A 123 5.26 4.73 3.23
N ARG A 124 5.09 5.81 2.49
CA ARG A 124 3.78 6.37 2.15
C ARG A 124 3.55 6.21 0.66
N ILE A 125 2.47 5.55 0.31
CA ILE A 125 2.07 5.42 -1.09
C ILE A 125 0.95 6.42 -1.33
N ALA A 126 1.16 7.31 -2.31
CA ALA A 126 0.16 8.27 -2.76
C ALA A 126 -0.52 7.69 -4.00
N PRO A 127 -1.76 7.18 -3.89
CA PRO A 127 -2.43 6.57 -5.02
C PRO A 127 -2.76 7.57 -6.13
N GLU A 128 -2.59 7.14 -7.38
CA GLU A 128 -2.93 7.94 -8.56
C GLU A 128 -4.05 7.28 -9.38
N ASP A 129 -3.97 5.96 -9.59
CA ASP A 129 -5.00 5.20 -10.28
C ASP A 129 -5.38 3.99 -9.43
N VAL A 130 -6.65 3.86 -9.12
CA VAL A 130 -7.16 2.77 -8.29
C VAL A 130 -8.37 2.14 -8.93
N TYR A 131 -8.35 0.81 -9.00
CA TYR A 131 -9.47 0.01 -9.49
C TYR A 131 -9.82 -1.03 -8.42
N TYR A 132 -11.11 -1.29 -8.25
CA TYR A 132 -11.51 -2.38 -7.40
C TYR A 132 -12.61 -3.22 -8.05
N TRP A 133 -12.65 -4.48 -7.63
CA TRP A 133 -13.66 -5.45 -8.04
C TRP A 133 -14.37 -5.94 -6.80
N ASP A 134 -15.69 -5.84 -6.82
CA ASP A 134 -16.56 -6.38 -5.79
C ASP A 134 -17.49 -7.37 -6.51
N THR A 135 -17.03 -8.62 -6.58
CA THR A 135 -17.75 -9.64 -7.36
C THR A 135 -19.05 -10.06 -6.71
N LYS A 136 -19.25 -9.78 -5.42
CA LYS A 136 -20.54 -10.03 -4.77
C LYS A 136 -21.63 -9.15 -5.36
N ALA A 137 -21.30 -7.92 -5.68
CA ALA A 137 -22.24 -6.97 -6.27
C ALA A 137 -22.16 -6.97 -7.81
N GLY A 138 -21.25 -7.71 -8.41
CA GLY A 138 -21.04 -7.74 -9.84
C GLY A 138 -20.61 -6.41 -10.43
N LYS A 139 -19.86 -5.61 -9.67
CA LYS A 139 -19.47 -4.27 -10.08
C LYS A 139 -17.97 -4.16 -10.21
N LEU A 140 -17.53 -3.41 -11.23
CA LEU A 140 -16.18 -2.92 -11.39
C LEU A 140 -16.20 -1.42 -11.12
N VAL A 141 -15.28 -0.95 -10.29
CA VAL A 141 -15.22 0.47 -9.93
C VAL A 141 -13.79 0.96 -10.08
N SER A 142 -13.63 2.17 -10.63
CA SER A 142 -12.33 2.84 -10.78
C SER A 142 -12.34 4.19 -10.08
N LEU A 143 -11.18 4.58 -9.59
CA LEU A 143 -10.97 5.88 -8.93
C LEU A 143 -10.26 6.83 -9.87
#